data_383d469cb3fbbc5b46560030d870432d
#
_entry.id   383d469cb3fbbc5b46560030d870432d
#
_cell.length_a   1.000
_cell.length_b   1.000
_cell.length_c   1.000
_cell.angle_alpha   90.00
_cell.angle_beta   90.00
_cell.angle_gamma   90.00
#
_symmetry.space_group_name_H-M   'P 1'
#
loop_
_entity.id
_entity.type
_entity.pdbx_description
1 polymer ?
#
loop_
_entity_poly.entity_id
_entity_poly.type
_entity_poly.pdbx_seq_one_letter_code
_entity_poly.pdbx_strand_id
1 'polypeptide(L)'
;MDDFFRIALGTFTMRPYVFAFFATYLVAAVLHLGWRKTIWFTVVGYLIAFSSEYSSINNGFPYGWYYYIEATRGKELWVAGVPFFDSLSYVFLCYCSYATALLVLSPVKGSRWDLITLETGRLRRSFSALLLGSLFQVFLDIVTDPVALQGQRWFLGKIYGYREVGTHFGIPLSNYLGWWLVSALMIGALQLIDRLVGGKERPVGVVAAPFRSLYAPFLYLCVVAFNLGVTVYIGEKLMALCGLFIFILPIVMASVLLANKVNRYRKDELAAHLMEFPWSPAAGAPEGAGGNTLKGKLRLYQ
;
A
#
# COMPACT_ATOMS: atom_id res chain seq x y z
N MET A 1 -22.29 -26.60 0.03
CA MET A 1 -21.36 -25.98 -0.93
C MET A 1 -21.93 -24.69 -1.54
N ASP A 2 -23.21 -24.69 -1.87
CA ASP A 2 -23.89 -23.54 -2.51
C ASP A 2 -23.91 -22.26 -1.63
N ASP A 3 -24.09 -22.39 -0.32
CA ASP A 3 -24.08 -21.24 0.59
C ASP A 3 -22.70 -20.56 0.70
N PHE A 4 -21.62 -21.33 0.73
CA PHE A 4 -20.28 -20.76 0.76
C PHE A 4 -19.95 -20.01 -0.54
N PHE A 5 -20.29 -20.59 -1.70
CA PHE A 5 -20.11 -19.95 -3.00
C PHE A 5 -20.94 -18.66 -3.10
N ARG A 6 -22.16 -18.69 -2.63
CA ARG A 6 -23.05 -17.50 -2.61
C ARG A 6 -22.47 -16.39 -1.74
N ILE A 7 -21.96 -16.70 -0.54
CA ILE A 7 -21.35 -15.74 0.38
C ILE A 7 -20.02 -15.21 -0.20
N ALA A 8 -19.19 -16.06 -0.77
CA ALA A 8 -17.93 -15.65 -1.40
C ALA A 8 -18.18 -14.71 -2.59
N LEU A 9 -19.12 -15.05 -3.46
CA LEU A 9 -19.53 -14.20 -4.58
C LEU A 9 -20.14 -12.89 -4.07
N GLY A 10 -20.95 -12.94 -3.02
CA GLY A 10 -21.52 -11.76 -2.35
C GLY A 10 -20.44 -10.82 -1.83
N THR A 11 -19.40 -11.36 -1.18
CA THR A 11 -18.25 -10.57 -0.71
C THR A 11 -17.60 -9.81 -1.86
N PHE A 12 -17.38 -10.47 -2.98
CA PHE A 12 -16.76 -9.87 -4.16
C PHE A 12 -17.67 -8.80 -4.80
N THR A 13 -18.94 -9.12 -4.98
CA THR A 13 -19.88 -8.21 -5.69
C THR A 13 -20.31 -7.02 -4.85
N MET A 14 -20.34 -7.15 -3.54
CA MET A 14 -20.65 -6.03 -2.64
C MET A 14 -19.46 -5.08 -2.42
N ARG A 15 -18.23 -5.55 -2.61
CA ARG A 15 -16.99 -4.80 -2.34
C ARG A 15 -16.03 -4.78 -3.55
N PRO A 16 -16.49 -4.49 -4.78
CA PRO A 16 -15.66 -4.62 -5.98
C PRO A 16 -14.43 -3.72 -5.96
N TYR A 17 -14.54 -2.53 -5.36
CA TYR A 17 -13.43 -1.58 -5.22
C TYR A 17 -12.32 -2.12 -4.32
N VAL A 18 -12.65 -2.85 -3.23
CA VAL A 18 -11.66 -3.48 -2.34
C VAL A 18 -10.83 -4.50 -3.14
N PHE A 19 -11.50 -5.32 -3.93
CA PHE A 19 -10.81 -6.33 -4.74
C PHE A 19 -10.03 -5.73 -5.91
N ALA A 20 -10.47 -4.61 -6.48
CA ALA A 20 -9.72 -3.87 -7.48
C ALA A 20 -8.41 -3.29 -6.88
N PHE A 21 -8.48 -2.67 -5.71
CA PHE A 21 -7.30 -2.20 -4.99
C PHE A 21 -6.39 -3.35 -4.56
N PHE A 22 -6.97 -4.44 -4.09
CA PHE A 22 -6.21 -5.63 -3.71
C PHE A 22 -5.49 -6.27 -4.91
N ALA A 23 -6.13 -6.37 -6.07
CA ALA A 23 -5.49 -6.85 -7.30
C ALA A 23 -4.33 -5.93 -7.73
N THR A 24 -4.53 -4.61 -7.64
CA THR A 24 -3.46 -3.62 -7.90
C THR A 24 -2.29 -3.79 -6.93
N TYR A 25 -2.60 -4.01 -5.64
CA TYR A 25 -1.60 -4.33 -4.63
C TYR A 25 -0.80 -5.59 -4.99
N LEU A 26 -1.47 -6.68 -5.37
CA LEU A 26 -0.79 -7.93 -5.72
C LEU A 26 0.19 -7.72 -6.87
N VAL A 27 -0.21 -7.00 -7.92
CA VAL A 27 0.68 -6.66 -9.04
C VAL A 27 1.87 -5.83 -8.56
N ALA A 28 1.61 -4.74 -7.83
CA ALA A 28 2.66 -3.85 -7.34
C ALA A 28 3.62 -4.57 -6.39
N ALA A 29 3.10 -5.36 -5.44
CA ALA A 29 3.89 -6.06 -4.44
C ALA A 29 4.71 -7.21 -5.05
N VAL A 30 4.15 -7.98 -5.98
CA VAL A 30 4.90 -9.05 -6.68
C VAL A 30 6.05 -8.48 -7.51
N LEU A 31 5.83 -7.36 -8.20
CA LEU A 31 6.87 -6.67 -8.97
C LEU A 31 7.95 -6.02 -8.08
N HIS A 32 7.61 -5.65 -6.85
CA HIS A 32 8.50 -4.98 -5.91
C HIS A 32 9.23 -5.95 -4.98
N LEU A 33 8.48 -6.83 -4.30
CA LEU A 33 8.98 -7.71 -3.24
C LEU A 33 9.27 -9.14 -3.73
N GLY A 34 8.62 -9.54 -4.83
CA GLY A 34 8.54 -10.92 -5.27
C GLY A 34 7.34 -11.67 -4.67
N TRP A 35 6.92 -12.77 -5.33
CA TRP A 35 5.66 -13.46 -5.00
C TRP A 35 5.66 -14.10 -3.59
N ARG A 36 6.78 -14.66 -3.14
CA ARG A 36 6.88 -15.29 -1.80
C ARG A 36 6.64 -14.29 -0.68
N LYS A 37 7.35 -13.15 -0.71
CA LYS A 37 7.19 -12.10 0.29
C LYS A 37 5.79 -11.50 0.26
N THR A 38 5.22 -11.33 -0.94
CA THR A 38 3.85 -10.84 -1.13
C THR A 38 2.84 -11.78 -0.48
N ILE A 39 2.92 -13.09 -0.72
CA ILE A 39 2.01 -14.06 -0.08
C ILE A 39 2.17 -14.04 1.45
N TRP A 40 3.40 -14.14 1.95
CA TRP A 40 3.63 -14.11 3.39
C TRP A 40 3.12 -12.82 4.03
N PHE A 41 3.36 -11.68 3.41
CA PHE A 41 2.85 -10.42 3.92
C PHE A 41 1.32 -10.34 3.85
N THR A 42 0.70 -10.83 2.79
CA THR A 42 -0.76 -10.88 2.69
C THR A 42 -1.37 -11.69 3.84
N VAL A 43 -0.83 -12.88 4.09
CA VAL A 43 -1.34 -13.75 5.16
C VAL A 43 -1.08 -13.17 6.55
N VAL A 44 0.16 -12.81 6.84
CA VAL A 44 0.54 -12.29 8.17
C VAL A 44 -0.12 -10.93 8.42
N GLY A 45 -0.16 -10.05 7.42
CA GLY A 45 -0.82 -8.75 7.51
C GLY A 45 -2.33 -8.89 7.76
N TYR A 46 -3.00 -9.80 7.05
CA TYR A 46 -4.41 -10.12 7.30
C TYR A 46 -4.63 -10.59 8.74
N LEU A 47 -3.80 -11.51 9.23
CA LEU A 47 -3.93 -12.03 10.60
C LEU A 47 -3.71 -10.95 11.66
N ILE A 48 -2.76 -10.03 11.45
CA ILE A 48 -2.52 -8.90 12.37
C ILE A 48 -3.74 -7.96 12.35
N ALA A 49 -4.23 -7.58 11.18
CA ALA A 49 -5.41 -6.71 11.03
C ALA A 49 -6.63 -7.35 11.67
N PHE A 50 -6.95 -8.59 11.30
CA PHE A 50 -8.06 -9.34 11.88
C PHE A 50 -7.97 -9.42 13.42
N SER A 51 -6.80 -9.75 13.96
CA SER A 51 -6.61 -9.86 15.41
C SER A 51 -6.81 -8.52 16.11
N SER A 52 -6.40 -7.41 15.50
CA SER A 52 -6.57 -6.07 16.06
C SER A 52 -8.04 -5.62 16.04
N GLU A 53 -8.77 -5.90 14.96
CA GLU A 53 -10.19 -5.63 14.84
C GLU A 53 -11.01 -6.49 15.80
N TYR A 54 -10.73 -7.80 15.84
CA TYR A 54 -11.36 -8.73 16.80
C TYR A 54 -11.11 -8.30 18.24
N SER A 55 -9.89 -7.87 18.57
CA SER A 55 -9.56 -7.33 19.89
C SER A 55 -10.37 -6.08 20.20
N SER A 56 -10.44 -5.11 19.27
CA SER A 56 -11.17 -3.86 19.51
C SER A 56 -12.66 -4.03 19.73
N ILE A 57 -13.33 -4.90 18.96
CA ILE A 57 -14.76 -5.14 19.18
C ILE A 57 -15.07 -5.84 20.50
N ASN A 58 -14.10 -6.59 21.08
CA ASN A 58 -14.27 -7.33 22.32
C ASN A 58 -13.73 -6.64 23.57
N ASN A 59 -12.67 -5.84 23.48
CA ASN A 59 -12.02 -5.18 24.63
C ASN A 59 -11.62 -3.72 24.42
N GLY A 60 -11.92 -3.15 23.24
CA GLY A 60 -11.63 -1.74 22.93
C GLY A 60 -10.20 -1.43 22.55
N PHE A 61 -9.27 -2.40 22.48
CA PHE A 61 -7.89 -2.17 22.10
C PHE A 61 -7.61 -2.79 20.72
N PRO A 62 -6.93 -2.10 19.79
CA PRO A 62 -6.25 -0.80 19.91
C PRO A 62 -7.06 0.42 19.44
N TYR A 63 -8.16 0.25 18.71
CA TYR A 63 -8.87 1.34 18.02
C TYR A 63 -9.88 2.10 18.89
N GLY A 64 -10.13 1.67 20.11
CA GLY A 64 -11.26 2.05 20.93
C GLY A 64 -12.43 1.07 20.75
N TRP A 65 -13.49 1.30 21.52
CA TRP A 65 -14.69 0.48 21.46
C TRP A 65 -15.52 0.84 20.23
N TYR A 66 -15.64 -0.10 19.28
CA TYR A 66 -16.57 -0.01 18.16
C TYR A 66 -17.31 -1.33 17.97
N TYR A 67 -18.25 -1.38 17.08
CA TYR A 67 -19.05 -2.55 16.78
C TYR A 67 -19.35 -2.60 15.28
N TYR A 68 -19.40 -3.78 14.72
CA TYR A 68 -19.87 -4.00 13.36
C TYR A 68 -21.39 -4.13 13.31
N ILE A 69 -21.98 -3.70 12.19
CA ILE A 69 -23.41 -3.79 11.92
C ILE A 69 -23.66 -5.00 11.03
N GLU A 70 -24.34 -5.99 11.57
CA GLU A 70 -24.51 -7.30 10.95
C GLU A 70 -25.49 -7.34 9.75
N ALA A 71 -25.85 -6.21 9.15
CA ALA A 71 -26.82 -6.11 8.04
C ALA A 71 -26.41 -6.93 6.79
N THR A 72 -25.13 -7.23 6.65
CA THR A 72 -24.58 -8.01 5.53
C THR A 72 -24.20 -9.44 5.93
N ARG A 73 -24.43 -9.83 7.19
CA ARG A 73 -24.19 -11.20 7.65
C ARG A 73 -25.04 -12.18 6.85
N GLY A 74 -24.38 -13.25 6.33
CA GLY A 74 -25.01 -14.21 5.41
C GLY A 74 -25.06 -13.76 3.94
N LYS A 75 -24.65 -12.51 3.62
CA LYS A 75 -24.50 -12.01 2.25
C LYS A 75 -23.04 -11.88 1.82
N GLU A 76 -22.16 -11.58 2.75
CA GLU A 76 -20.71 -11.53 2.57
C GLU A 76 -19.99 -12.33 3.66
N LEU A 77 -18.69 -12.62 3.46
CA LEU A 77 -17.90 -13.43 4.38
C LEU A 77 -17.58 -12.65 5.66
N TRP A 78 -17.89 -13.27 6.79
CA TRP A 78 -17.59 -12.80 8.13
C TRP A 78 -16.77 -13.84 8.88
N VAL A 79 -15.76 -13.41 9.62
CA VAL A 79 -14.91 -14.26 10.46
C VAL A 79 -15.00 -13.75 11.89
N ALA A 80 -15.53 -14.56 12.80
CA ALA A 80 -15.66 -14.24 14.22
C ALA A 80 -16.19 -12.82 14.53
N GLY A 81 -17.20 -12.36 13.77
CA GLY A 81 -17.81 -11.04 13.97
C GLY A 81 -17.12 -9.88 13.24
N VAL A 82 -16.09 -10.17 12.45
CA VAL A 82 -15.37 -9.18 11.63
C VAL A 82 -15.61 -9.47 10.14
N PRO A 83 -15.98 -8.47 9.32
CA PRO A 83 -16.10 -8.65 7.87
C PRO A 83 -14.75 -8.97 7.24
N PHE A 84 -14.67 -10.00 6.42
CA PHE A 84 -13.43 -10.46 5.79
C PHE A 84 -12.73 -9.35 4.97
N PHE A 85 -13.48 -8.56 4.24
CA PHE A 85 -12.94 -7.52 3.36
C PHE A 85 -12.26 -6.38 4.13
N ASP A 86 -12.65 -6.14 5.38
CA ASP A 86 -12.13 -5.05 6.20
C ASP A 86 -10.66 -5.32 6.55
N SER A 87 -10.39 -6.45 7.20
CA SER A 87 -9.01 -6.90 7.47
C SER A 87 -8.16 -7.05 6.20
N LEU A 88 -8.78 -7.46 5.07
CA LEU A 88 -8.09 -7.54 3.78
C LEU A 88 -7.67 -6.15 3.27
N SER A 89 -8.51 -5.15 3.50
CA SER A 89 -8.23 -3.76 3.10
C SER A 89 -6.97 -3.22 3.77
N TYR A 90 -6.78 -3.55 5.03
CA TYR A 90 -5.60 -3.14 5.79
C TYR A 90 -4.29 -3.55 5.13
N VAL A 91 -4.25 -4.74 4.51
CA VAL A 91 -3.04 -5.29 3.88
C VAL A 91 -2.53 -4.39 2.75
N PHE A 92 -3.42 -4.06 1.80
CA PHE A 92 -2.98 -3.24 0.67
C PHE A 92 -2.77 -1.77 1.03
N LEU A 93 -3.54 -1.24 1.98
CA LEU A 93 -3.33 0.10 2.51
C LEU A 93 -1.97 0.22 3.21
N CYS A 94 -1.61 -0.77 4.03
CA CYS A 94 -0.33 -0.79 4.73
C CYS A 94 0.85 -0.93 3.76
N TYR A 95 0.74 -1.81 2.76
CA TYR A 95 1.79 -1.95 1.76
C TYR A 95 2.01 -0.69 0.94
N CYS A 96 0.95 -0.06 0.43
CA CYS A 96 1.11 1.15 -0.39
C CYS A 96 1.64 2.33 0.43
N SER A 97 1.29 2.42 1.71
CA SER A 97 1.86 3.39 2.66
C SER A 97 3.36 3.18 2.88
N TYR A 98 3.77 1.93 3.11
CA TYR A 98 5.18 1.56 3.24
C TYR A 98 5.97 1.83 1.96
N ALA A 99 5.46 1.44 0.80
CA ALA A 99 6.15 1.65 -0.48
C ALA A 99 6.25 3.14 -0.84
N THR A 100 5.24 3.95 -0.47
CA THR A 100 5.29 5.41 -0.59
C THR A 100 6.36 6.01 0.32
N ALA A 101 6.51 5.50 1.54
CA ALA A 101 7.59 5.90 2.44
C ALA A 101 8.97 5.55 1.85
N LEU A 102 9.13 4.38 1.25
CA LEU A 102 10.36 4.01 0.55
C LEU A 102 10.65 4.95 -0.63
N LEU A 103 9.66 5.33 -1.42
CA LEU A 103 9.83 6.31 -2.49
C LEU A 103 10.33 7.66 -1.95
N VAL A 104 9.80 8.11 -0.80
CA VAL A 104 10.24 9.36 -0.16
C VAL A 104 11.66 9.25 0.40
N LEU A 105 12.04 8.12 0.96
CA LEU A 105 13.34 7.93 1.64
C LEU A 105 14.48 7.52 0.70
N SER A 106 14.19 6.80 -0.40
CA SER A 106 15.20 6.28 -1.31
C SER A 106 15.77 7.35 -2.24
N PRO A 107 17.05 7.27 -2.61
CA PRO A 107 17.55 7.94 -3.81
C PRO A 107 16.80 7.43 -5.05
N VAL A 108 16.71 8.27 -6.09
CA VAL A 108 15.91 7.96 -7.29
C VAL A 108 16.71 8.17 -8.56
N LYS A 109 16.73 7.15 -9.42
CA LYS A 109 17.24 7.23 -10.78
C LYS A 109 16.09 7.39 -11.76
N GLY A 110 16.07 8.51 -12.46
CA GLY A 110 15.10 8.79 -13.52
C GLY A 110 15.71 8.58 -14.90
N SER A 111 14.92 8.04 -15.82
CA SER A 111 15.16 8.01 -17.25
C SER A 111 13.97 8.60 -17.99
N ARG A 112 14.05 8.72 -19.34
CA ARG A 112 12.90 9.19 -20.14
C ARG A 112 11.63 8.36 -19.93
N TRP A 113 11.79 7.05 -19.63
CA TRP A 113 10.70 6.08 -19.63
C TRP A 113 10.62 5.26 -18.34
N ASP A 114 11.37 5.64 -17.29
CA ASP A 114 11.31 4.94 -16.02
C ASP A 114 11.78 5.82 -14.86
N LEU A 115 11.28 5.51 -13.67
CA LEU A 115 11.68 6.10 -12.41
C LEU A 115 11.87 4.97 -11.40
N ILE A 116 13.11 4.82 -10.95
CA ILE A 116 13.54 3.67 -10.16
C ILE A 116 14.03 4.14 -8.80
N THR A 117 13.45 3.63 -7.73
CA THR A 117 13.96 3.79 -6.37
C THR A 117 15.20 2.93 -6.16
N LEU A 118 16.28 3.55 -5.69
CA LEU A 118 17.52 2.87 -5.36
C LEU A 118 17.47 2.36 -3.91
N GLU A 119 16.59 1.41 -3.68
CA GLU A 119 16.39 0.80 -2.37
C GLU A 119 17.53 -0.14 -2.01
N THR A 120 17.78 -0.29 -0.71
CA THR A 120 18.65 -1.31 -0.14
C THR A 120 17.91 -2.04 0.97
N GLY A 121 18.32 -3.25 1.30
CA GLY A 121 17.73 -3.99 2.42
C GLY A 121 17.89 -3.25 3.75
N ARG A 122 18.97 -2.46 3.91
CA ARG A 122 19.14 -1.58 5.07
C ARG A 122 18.04 -0.53 5.14
N LEU A 123 17.73 0.10 4.01
CA LEU A 123 16.68 1.13 3.95
C LEU A 123 15.29 0.50 4.15
N ARG A 124 15.00 -0.60 3.45
CA ARG A 124 13.73 -1.33 3.58
C ARG A 124 13.43 -1.72 5.03
N ARG A 125 14.45 -2.10 5.80
CA ARG A 125 14.34 -2.53 7.19
C ARG A 125 14.69 -1.43 8.20
N SER A 126 14.73 -0.17 7.75
CA SER A 126 15.03 0.96 8.63
C SER A 126 13.84 1.34 9.50
N PHE A 127 14.14 1.87 10.68
CA PHE A 127 13.14 2.47 11.56
C PHE A 127 12.43 3.67 10.88
N SER A 128 13.15 4.44 10.05
CA SER A 128 12.56 5.55 9.30
C SER A 128 11.50 5.08 8.30
N ALA A 129 11.72 3.95 7.62
CA ALA A 129 10.72 3.37 6.72
C ALA A 129 9.49 2.85 7.48
N LEU A 130 9.69 2.24 8.66
CA LEU A 130 8.62 1.81 9.54
C LEU A 130 7.80 3.02 10.03
N LEU A 131 8.46 4.03 10.59
CA LEU A 131 7.80 5.18 11.16
C LEU A 131 7.04 5.98 10.09
N LEU A 132 7.69 6.30 8.97
CA LEU A 132 7.06 7.09 7.91
C LEU A 132 5.92 6.31 7.23
N GLY A 133 6.10 5.00 7.00
CA GLY A 133 5.05 4.16 6.43
C GLY A 133 3.83 4.05 7.33
N SER A 134 4.02 3.89 8.65
CA SER A 134 2.90 3.84 9.59
C SER A 134 2.20 5.20 9.72
N LEU A 135 2.91 6.32 9.63
CA LEU A 135 2.30 7.65 9.58
C LEU A 135 1.48 7.85 8.28
N PHE A 136 1.99 7.42 7.14
CA PHE A 136 1.21 7.48 5.89
C PHE A 136 -0.06 6.64 5.95
N GLN A 137 -0.04 5.53 6.67
CA GLN A 137 -1.24 4.73 6.92
C GLN A 137 -2.27 5.51 7.75
N VAL A 138 -1.85 6.22 8.79
CA VAL A 138 -2.75 7.09 9.59
C VAL A 138 -3.32 8.22 8.74
N PHE A 139 -2.54 8.80 7.82
CA PHE A 139 -3.08 9.81 6.90
C PHE A 139 -4.17 9.24 5.98
N LEU A 140 -4.05 7.98 5.52
CA LEU A 140 -5.14 7.33 4.79
C LEU A 140 -6.39 7.21 5.67
N ASP A 141 -6.23 6.75 6.91
CA ASP A 141 -7.31 6.55 7.84
C ASP A 141 -8.07 7.85 8.17
N ILE A 142 -7.36 8.97 8.34
CA ILE A 142 -7.97 10.30 8.58
C ILE A 142 -8.99 10.69 7.49
N VAL A 143 -8.85 10.19 6.27
CA VAL A 143 -9.78 10.46 5.17
C VAL A 143 -10.74 9.30 4.94
N THR A 144 -10.29 8.07 5.15
CA THR A 144 -11.07 6.86 4.86
C THR A 144 -12.16 6.62 5.91
N ASP A 145 -11.82 6.68 7.20
CA ASP A 145 -12.75 6.35 8.28
C ASP A 145 -13.96 7.31 8.39
N PRO A 146 -13.78 8.64 8.31
CA PRO A 146 -14.92 9.54 8.35
C PRO A 146 -15.95 9.28 7.24
N VAL A 147 -15.49 8.98 6.02
CA VAL A 147 -16.41 8.70 4.91
C VAL A 147 -16.97 7.29 4.99
N ALA A 148 -16.23 6.32 5.52
CA ALA A 148 -16.71 4.97 5.78
C ALA A 148 -17.81 4.96 6.87
N LEU A 149 -17.65 5.77 7.92
CA LEU A 149 -18.68 5.95 8.95
C LEU A 149 -20.00 6.51 8.39
N GLN A 150 -19.95 7.25 7.26
CA GLN A 150 -21.10 7.75 6.48
C GLN A 150 -21.57 6.75 5.40
N GLY A 151 -21.21 5.49 5.53
CA GLY A 151 -21.41 4.46 4.51
C GLY A 151 -22.85 4.29 4.03
N GLN A 152 -23.86 4.58 4.90
CA GLN A 152 -25.28 4.56 4.52
C GLN A 152 -25.65 5.57 3.42
N ARG A 153 -24.81 6.56 3.13
CA ARG A 153 -25.03 7.60 2.11
C ARG A 153 -24.42 7.25 0.76
N TRP A 154 -23.74 6.12 0.67
CA TRP A 154 -23.12 5.62 -0.55
C TRP A 154 -23.15 4.07 -0.58
N PHE A 155 -22.61 3.45 -1.60
CA PHE A 155 -22.75 2.02 -1.85
C PHE A 155 -22.06 1.11 -0.82
N LEU A 156 -21.24 1.65 0.10
CA LEU A 156 -20.63 0.87 1.17
C LEU A 156 -21.69 0.27 2.11
N GLY A 157 -22.75 1.02 2.41
CA GLY A 157 -23.67 0.72 3.49
C GLY A 157 -23.06 1.07 4.87
N LYS A 158 -23.86 1.08 5.89
CA LYS A 158 -23.38 1.29 7.27
C LYS A 158 -22.82 -0.01 7.80
N ILE A 159 -21.48 -0.10 7.93
CA ILE A 159 -20.81 -1.33 8.33
C ILE A 159 -20.36 -1.36 9.78
N TYR A 160 -20.07 -0.21 10.39
CA TYR A 160 -19.68 -0.12 11.80
C TYR A 160 -20.11 1.19 12.45
N GLY A 161 -19.94 1.29 13.76
CA GLY A 161 -20.13 2.50 14.55
C GLY A 161 -19.30 2.46 15.82
N TYR A 162 -18.91 3.63 16.34
CA TYR A 162 -18.22 3.76 17.61
C TYR A 162 -19.19 3.85 18.77
N ARG A 163 -18.83 3.30 19.94
CA ARG A 163 -19.63 3.48 21.17
C ARG A 163 -19.53 4.91 21.70
N GLU A 164 -18.35 5.54 21.54
CA GLU A 164 -18.13 6.93 21.89
C GLU A 164 -17.88 7.73 20.62
N VAL A 165 -18.65 8.79 20.45
CA VAL A 165 -18.51 9.68 19.28
C VAL A 165 -17.23 10.50 19.44
N GLY A 166 -16.33 10.36 18.49
CA GLY A 166 -15.07 11.09 18.47
C GLY A 166 -15.20 12.52 17.93
N THR A 167 -14.13 13.29 18.10
CA THR A 167 -14.07 14.72 17.74
C THR A 167 -13.85 14.95 16.24
N HIS A 168 -13.26 14.01 15.53
CA HIS A 168 -12.96 14.14 14.09
C HIS A 168 -14.03 13.43 13.26
N PHE A 169 -15.10 14.14 12.92
CA PHE A 169 -16.25 13.60 12.16
C PHE A 169 -16.82 12.29 12.73
N GLY A 170 -16.82 12.16 14.05
CA GLY A 170 -17.31 11.00 14.78
C GLY A 170 -16.25 9.93 15.08
N ILE A 171 -15.02 10.08 14.57
CA ILE A 171 -13.91 9.15 14.79
C ILE A 171 -13.16 9.53 16.06
N PRO A 172 -12.94 8.59 17.02
CA PRO A 172 -12.18 8.85 18.23
C PRO A 172 -10.67 8.87 17.97
N LEU A 173 -9.92 9.64 18.78
CA LEU A 173 -8.46 9.70 18.65
C LEU A 173 -7.78 8.35 18.89
N SER A 174 -8.37 7.48 19.72
CA SER A 174 -7.89 6.12 19.94
C SER A 174 -7.82 5.31 18.64
N ASN A 175 -8.74 5.56 17.70
CA ASN A 175 -8.70 4.93 16.40
C ASN A 175 -7.39 5.24 15.64
N TYR A 176 -7.01 6.49 15.55
CA TYR A 176 -5.77 6.88 14.86
C TYR A 176 -4.51 6.35 15.52
N LEU A 177 -4.48 6.29 16.86
CA LEU A 177 -3.39 5.65 17.60
C LEU A 177 -3.35 4.15 17.34
N GLY A 178 -4.52 3.50 17.27
CA GLY A 178 -4.65 2.10 16.91
C GLY A 178 -4.15 1.82 15.49
N TRP A 179 -4.55 2.64 14.53
CA TRP A 179 -4.08 2.55 13.14
C TRP A 179 -2.56 2.69 13.04
N TRP A 180 -1.98 3.66 13.77
CA TRP A 180 -0.53 3.82 13.83
C TRP A 180 0.17 2.59 14.42
N LEU A 181 -0.31 2.08 15.55
CA LEU A 181 0.27 0.91 16.21
C LEU A 181 0.20 -0.35 15.33
N VAL A 182 -0.98 -0.63 14.76
CA VAL A 182 -1.19 -1.82 13.93
C VAL A 182 -0.41 -1.74 12.62
N SER A 183 -0.35 -0.55 12.00
CA SER A 183 0.50 -0.34 10.82
C SER A 183 1.98 -0.54 11.13
N ALA A 184 2.46 -0.05 12.29
CA ALA A 184 3.84 -0.26 12.71
C ALA A 184 4.14 -1.76 12.92
N LEU A 185 3.21 -2.52 13.50
CA LEU A 185 3.32 -3.97 13.63
C LEU A 185 3.34 -4.68 12.27
N MET A 186 2.46 -4.29 11.34
CA MET A 186 2.40 -4.87 10.00
C MET A 186 3.64 -4.56 9.18
N ILE A 187 4.13 -3.32 9.21
CA ILE A 187 5.37 -2.94 8.52
C ILE A 187 6.57 -3.65 9.17
N GLY A 188 6.60 -3.75 10.50
CA GLY A 188 7.61 -4.54 11.21
C GLY A 188 7.60 -6.01 10.78
N ALA A 189 6.42 -6.61 10.64
CA ALA A 189 6.26 -7.97 10.11
C ALA A 189 6.75 -8.07 8.66
N LEU A 190 6.44 -7.08 7.80
CA LEU A 190 6.96 -7.04 6.43
C LEU A 190 8.49 -6.95 6.40
N GLN A 191 9.09 -6.13 7.26
CA GLN A 191 10.54 -6.01 7.39
C GLN A 191 11.17 -7.31 7.89
N LEU A 192 10.50 -8.03 8.79
CA LEU A 192 10.93 -9.34 9.25
C LEU A 192 10.83 -10.38 8.12
N ILE A 193 9.73 -10.41 7.39
CA ILE A 193 9.54 -11.25 6.20
C ILE A 193 10.63 -10.95 5.16
N ASP A 194 10.92 -9.66 4.90
CA ASP A 194 11.99 -9.25 3.97
C ASP A 194 13.36 -9.76 4.41
N ARG A 195 13.60 -9.91 5.72
CA ARG A 195 14.83 -10.47 6.28
C ARG A 195 14.88 -12.01 6.21
N LEU A 196 13.77 -12.68 6.55
CA LEU A 196 13.70 -14.14 6.71
C LEU A 196 13.47 -14.88 5.39
N VAL A 197 12.60 -14.34 4.55
CA VAL A 197 12.33 -14.86 3.20
C VAL A 197 13.42 -14.32 2.26
N GLY A 198 14.67 -14.58 2.65
CA GLY A 198 15.83 -14.13 1.90
C GLY A 198 15.98 -14.91 0.61
N GLY A 199 16.40 -14.22 -0.41
CA GLY A 199 16.79 -14.74 -1.71
C GLY A 199 16.87 -13.55 -2.66
N LYS A 200 17.93 -13.52 -3.47
CA LYS A 200 18.02 -12.60 -4.60
C LYS A 200 17.06 -13.06 -5.69
N GLU A 201 15.78 -13.31 -5.32
CA GLU A 201 14.78 -13.71 -6.29
C GLU A 201 14.57 -12.55 -7.26
N ARG A 202 14.75 -12.85 -8.53
CA ARG A 202 14.37 -11.92 -9.59
C ARG A 202 12.84 -11.85 -9.59
N PRO A 203 12.23 -10.69 -9.30
CA PRO A 203 10.78 -10.58 -9.39
C PRO A 203 10.32 -10.93 -10.80
N VAL A 204 9.24 -11.68 -10.90
CA VAL A 204 8.66 -12.08 -12.20
C VAL A 204 8.28 -10.82 -12.98
N GLY A 205 8.70 -10.73 -14.24
CA GLY A 205 8.34 -9.61 -15.13
C GLY A 205 9.12 -8.31 -14.93
N VAL A 206 10.17 -8.30 -14.10
CA VAL A 206 10.98 -7.09 -13.75
C VAL A 206 11.50 -6.32 -14.96
N VAL A 207 11.74 -6.98 -16.07
CA VAL A 207 12.37 -6.34 -17.26
C VAL A 207 11.36 -5.53 -18.09
N ALA A 208 10.05 -5.69 -17.88
CA ALA A 208 9.02 -5.19 -18.79
C ALA A 208 8.03 -4.19 -18.16
N ALA A 209 8.14 -3.88 -16.85
CA ALA A 209 7.18 -2.98 -16.20
C ALA A 209 7.83 -1.61 -15.91
N PRO A 210 7.66 -0.62 -16.81
CA PRO A 210 8.16 0.73 -16.58
C PRO A 210 7.42 1.36 -15.38
N PHE A 211 8.08 2.30 -14.70
CA PHE A 211 7.51 3.03 -13.55
C PHE A 211 7.01 2.15 -12.40
N ARG A 212 7.50 0.90 -12.29
CA ARG A 212 7.06 -0.04 -11.23
C ARG A 212 7.20 0.51 -9.81
N SER A 213 8.21 1.36 -9.56
CA SER A 213 8.40 2.03 -8.28
C SER A 213 7.26 3.00 -7.91
N LEU A 214 6.42 3.36 -8.88
CA LEU A 214 5.29 4.25 -8.69
C LEU A 214 3.95 3.51 -8.53
N TYR A 215 3.86 2.20 -8.78
CA TYR A 215 2.58 1.47 -8.74
C TYR A 215 1.93 1.51 -7.36
N ALA A 216 2.70 1.29 -6.30
CA ALA A 216 2.18 1.34 -4.96
C ALA A 216 1.90 2.78 -4.46
N PRO A 217 2.78 3.79 -4.68
CA PRO A 217 2.45 5.20 -4.46
C PRO A 217 1.23 5.67 -5.26
N PHE A 218 1.06 5.19 -6.49
CA PHE A 218 -0.13 5.48 -7.28
C PHE A 218 -1.39 4.86 -6.66
N LEU A 219 -1.31 3.61 -6.20
CA LEU A 219 -2.40 2.97 -5.45
C LEU A 219 -2.78 3.79 -4.21
N TYR A 220 -1.78 4.26 -3.45
CA TYR A 220 -1.99 5.15 -2.30
C TYR A 220 -2.80 6.40 -2.69
N LEU A 221 -2.40 7.08 -3.74
CA LEU A 221 -3.10 8.27 -4.24
C LEU A 221 -4.50 7.95 -4.79
N CYS A 222 -4.68 6.78 -5.42
CA CYS A 222 -6.00 6.32 -5.88
C CYS A 222 -6.96 6.10 -4.70
N VAL A 223 -6.48 5.53 -3.59
CA VAL A 223 -7.30 5.37 -2.37
C VAL A 223 -7.70 6.73 -1.79
N VAL A 224 -6.75 7.68 -1.70
CA VAL A 224 -7.04 9.05 -1.25
C VAL A 224 -8.09 9.71 -2.16
N ALA A 225 -7.85 9.68 -3.47
CA ALA A 225 -8.74 10.30 -4.46
C ALA A 225 -10.13 9.66 -4.44
N PHE A 226 -10.23 8.34 -4.30
CA PHE A 226 -11.49 7.62 -4.18
C PHE A 226 -12.29 8.11 -2.96
N ASN A 227 -11.68 8.14 -1.78
CA ASN A 227 -12.36 8.53 -0.55
C ASN A 227 -12.74 10.01 -0.56
N LEU A 228 -11.86 10.91 -1.02
CA LEU A 228 -12.20 12.32 -1.20
C LEU A 228 -13.33 12.51 -2.23
N GLY A 229 -13.29 11.77 -3.34
CA GLY A 229 -14.34 11.78 -4.35
C GLY A 229 -15.70 11.35 -3.79
N VAL A 230 -15.73 10.26 -3.00
CA VAL A 230 -16.95 9.83 -2.30
C VAL A 230 -17.40 10.88 -1.30
N THR A 231 -16.50 11.50 -0.54
CA THR A 231 -16.81 12.55 0.44
C THR A 231 -17.50 13.75 -0.25
N VAL A 232 -17.00 14.16 -1.41
CA VAL A 232 -17.63 15.22 -2.23
C VAL A 232 -18.98 14.74 -2.76
N TYR A 233 -19.08 13.51 -3.26
CA TYR A 233 -20.29 12.92 -3.81
C TYR A 233 -21.45 12.90 -2.77
N ILE A 234 -21.16 12.54 -1.52
CA ILE A 234 -22.17 12.55 -0.45
C ILE A 234 -22.45 13.95 0.11
N GLY A 235 -21.80 15.00 -0.42
CA GLY A 235 -22.06 16.40 -0.04
C GLY A 235 -21.39 16.88 1.25
N GLU A 236 -20.43 16.12 1.81
CA GLU A 236 -19.69 16.45 3.03
C GLU A 236 -18.53 17.42 2.74
N LYS A 237 -18.87 18.68 2.38
CA LYS A 237 -17.91 19.69 1.93
C LYS A 237 -16.82 20.00 2.96
N LEU A 238 -17.18 20.14 4.24
CA LEU A 238 -16.22 20.43 5.31
C LEU A 238 -15.23 19.26 5.48
N MET A 239 -15.74 18.03 5.51
CA MET A 239 -14.91 16.82 5.59
C MET A 239 -13.95 16.71 4.39
N ALA A 240 -14.47 16.99 3.17
CA ALA A 240 -13.65 16.99 1.95
C ALA A 240 -12.55 18.06 1.98
N LEU A 241 -12.87 19.27 2.45
CA LEU A 241 -11.88 20.34 2.62
C LEU A 241 -10.83 19.97 3.65
N CYS A 242 -11.21 19.45 4.82
CA CYS A 242 -10.26 18.99 5.83
C CYS A 242 -9.32 17.91 5.27
N GLY A 243 -9.87 16.90 4.59
CA GLY A 243 -9.08 15.85 3.95
C GLY A 243 -8.13 16.41 2.88
N LEU A 244 -8.59 17.33 2.04
CA LEU A 244 -7.75 17.98 1.04
C LEU A 244 -6.59 18.76 1.68
N PHE A 245 -6.85 19.56 2.72
CA PHE A 245 -5.81 20.32 3.42
C PHE A 245 -4.77 19.40 4.09
N ILE A 246 -5.20 18.27 4.66
CA ILE A 246 -4.30 17.29 5.27
C ILE A 246 -3.35 16.70 4.23
N PHE A 247 -3.83 16.45 3.01
CA PHE A 247 -3.02 15.82 1.96
C PHE A 247 -2.25 16.78 1.07
N ILE A 248 -2.69 18.03 0.88
CA ILE A 248 -2.05 18.96 -0.05
C ILE A 248 -0.59 19.24 0.33
N LEU A 249 -0.33 19.48 1.60
CA LEU A 249 1.02 19.77 2.08
C LEU A 249 1.96 18.56 1.96
N PRO A 250 1.63 17.37 2.47
CA PRO A 250 2.44 16.17 2.25
C PRO A 250 2.69 15.83 0.77
N ILE A 251 1.67 15.97 -0.08
CA ILE A 251 1.82 15.71 -1.52
C ILE A 251 2.77 16.72 -2.15
N VAL A 252 2.62 18.00 -1.88
CA VAL A 252 3.52 19.05 -2.41
C VAL A 252 4.95 18.81 -1.91
N MET A 253 5.13 18.57 -0.62
CA MET A 253 6.45 18.28 -0.05
C MET A 253 7.09 17.03 -0.67
N ALA A 254 6.35 15.95 -0.77
CA ALA A 254 6.84 14.72 -1.40
C ALA A 254 7.20 14.94 -2.87
N SER A 255 6.38 15.70 -3.62
CA SER A 255 6.64 16.04 -5.02
C SER A 255 7.90 16.89 -5.19
N VAL A 256 8.08 17.91 -4.36
CA VAL A 256 9.29 18.76 -4.36
C VAL A 256 10.52 17.94 -3.97
N LEU A 257 10.43 17.11 -2.93
CA LEU A 257 11.53 16.22 -2.53
C LEU A 257 11.89 15.24 -3.65
N LEU A 258 10.89 14.64 -4.29
CA LEU A 258 11.09 13.73 -5.39
C LEU A 258 11.76 14.43 -6.59
N ALA A 259 11.25 15.59 -7.02
CA ALA A 259 11.83 16.36 -8.11
C ALA A 259 13.29 16.76 -7.83
N ASN A 260 13.58 17.14 -6.58
CA ASN A 260 14.93 17.54 -6.18
C ASN A 260 15.93 16.39 -6.07
N LYS A 261 15.49 15.15 -5.86
CA LYS A 261 16.40 14.01 -5.69
C LYS A 261 16.57 13.13 -6.93
N VAL A 262 15.71 13.28 -7.94
CA VAL A 262 15.85 12.53 -9.21
C VAL A 262 17.22 12.79 -9.82
N ASN A 263 17.96 11.70 -10.08
CA ASN A 263 19.32 11.70 -10.62
C ASN A 263 20.38 12.42 -9.76
N ARG A 264 20.07 12.68 -8.48
CA ARG A 264 21.02 13.25 -7.51
C ARG A 264 21.46 12.21 -6.49
N TYR A 265 21.76 11.01 -6.96
CA TYR A 265 22.30 9.93 -6.14
C TYR A 265 23.82 9.83 -6.26
N ARG A 266 24.46 9.28 -5.24
CA ARG A 266 25.89 9.00 -5.25
C ARG A 266 26.17 7.67 -5.94
N LYS A 267 27.40 7.50 -6.46
CA LYS A 267 27.82 6.25 -7.12
C LYS A 267 27.77 5.05 -6.18
N ASP A 268 28.10 5.25 -4.91
CA ASP A 268 28.02 4.20 -3.87
C ASP A 268 26.58 3.76 -3.56
N GLU A 269 25.60 4.66 -3.62
CA GLU A 269 24.17 4.33 -3.44
C GLU A 269 23.65 3.47 -4.60
N LEU A 270 24.02 3.81 -5.83
CA LEU A 270 23.71 2.99 -7.00
C LEU A 270 24.38 1.62 -6.91
N ALA A 271 25.68 1.58 -6.56
CA ALA A 271 26.41 0.33 -6.41
C ALA A 271 25.81 -0.56 -5.32
N ALA A 272 25.46 0.00 -4.15
CA ALA A 272 24.81 -0.73 -3.06
C ALA A 272 23.45 -1.32 -3.50
N HIS A 273 22.64 -0.54 -4.22
CA HIS A 273 21.40 -1.03 -4.79
C HIS A 273 21.61 -2.20 -5.76
N LEU A 274 22.56 -2.07 -6.70
CA LEU A 274 22.83 -3.11 -7.71
C LEU A 274 23.47 -4.38 -7.12
N MET A 275 24.20 -4.27 -6.02
CA MET A 275 24.70 -5.43 -5.29
C MET A 275 23.58 -6.29 -4.70
N GLU A 276 22.51 -5.66 -4.22
CA GLU A 276 21.36 -6.37 -3.66
C GLU A 276 20.32 -6.74 -4.74
N PHE A 277 20.17 -5.90 -5.77
CA PHE A 277 19.20 -6.05 -6.86
C PHE A 277 19.88 -6.00 -8.24
N PRO A 278 20.70 -7.01 -8.61
CA PRO A 278 21.48 -7.01 -9.85
C PRO A 278 20.62 -6.99 -11.13
N TRP A 279 19.33 -7.37 -11.02
CA TRP A 279 18.35 -7.32 -12.11
C TRP A 279 17.61 -5.98 -12.22
N SER A 280 17.97 -4.99 -11.38
CA SER A 280 17.30 -3.70 -11.41
C SER A 280 17.54 -3.00 -12.76
N PRO A 281 16.50 -2.39 -13.36
CA PRO A 281 16.66 -1.56 -14.54
C PRO A 281 17.62 -0.37 -14.33
N ALA A 282 17.94 -0.07 -13.06
CA ALA A 282 18.94 0.95 -12.72
C ALA A 282 20.35 0.61 -13.25
N ALA A 283 20.64 -0.66 -13.54
CA ALA A 283 21.91 -1.06 -14.18
C ALA A 283 22.14 -0.41 -15.56
N GLY A 284 21.06 0.04 -16.22
CA GLY A 284 21.11 0.46 -17.63
C GLY A 284 21.17 -0.77 -18.56
N ALA A 285 20.95 -0.57 -19.86
CA ALA A 285 21.35 -1.57 -20.85
C ALA A 285 22.90 -1.69 -20.79
N PRO A 286 23.47 -2.91 -20.84
CA PRO A 286 24.92 -3.04 -20.91
C PRO A 286 25.42 -2.18 -22.08
N GLU A 287 26.37 -1.30 -21.81
CA GLU A 287 27.08 -0.55 -22.86
C GLU A 287 27.70 -1.57 -23.79
N GLY A 288 27.05 -1.87 -24.92
CA GLY A 288 27.50 -2.89 -25.85
C GLY A 288 26.46 -3.65 -26.62
N ALA A 289 25.16 -3.61 -26.19
CA ALA A 289 24.10 -4.31 -26.94
C ALA A 289 23.62 -3.56 -28.18
N GLY A 290 24.02 -2.29 -28.36
CA GLY A 290 23.64 -1.44 -29.50
C GLY A 290 24.75 -1.16 -30.53
N GLY A 291 25.97 -1.64 -30.31
CA GLY A 291 27.12 -1.21 -31.09
C GLY A 291 27.83 -2.26 -32.00
N ASN A 292 27.45 -3.53 -31.95
CA ASN A 292 28.31 -4.55 -32.62
C ASN A 292 27.58 -5.60 -33.49
N THR A 293 26.32 -5.43 -33.82
CA THR A 293 25.62 -6.34 -34.73
C THR A 293 25.79 -6.00 -36.21
N LEU A 294 26.32 -4.84 -36.55
CA LEU A 294 26.58 -4.46 -37.98
C LEU A 294 28.06 -4.55 -38.39
N LYS A 295 29.02 -4.43 -37.48
CA LYS A 295 30.44 -4.55 -37.83
C LYS A 295 30.96 -6.00 -37.85
N GLY A 296 30.29 -6.93 -37.18
CA GLY A 296 30.66 -8.36 -37.19
C GLY A 296 30.26 -9.13 -38.45
N LYS A 297 29.26 -8.63 -39.20
CA LYS A 297 28.80 -9.29 -40.43
C LYS A 297 29.55 -8.85 -41.70
N LEU A 298 30.35 -7.81 -41.63
CA LEU A 298 31.14 -7.31 -42.79
C LEU A 298 32.55 -7.86 -42.91
N ARG A 299 32.99 -8.69 -41.93
CA ARG A 299 34.32 -9.32 -41.99
C ARG A 299 34.33 -10.82 -42.39
N LEU A 300 33.17 -11.37 -42.77
CA LEU A 300 33.10 -12.76 -43.27
C LEU A 300 32.92 -12.85 -44.79
N TYR A 301 33.05 -11.72 -45.50
CA TYR A 301 33.02 -11.69 -46.97
C TYR A 301 34.18 -10.85 -47.56
N GLN A 302 35.38 -10.97 -47.01
CA GLN A 302 36.60 -10.60 -47.69
C GLN A 302 37.62 -11.74 -47.58
#